data_485686f9a57e2f3d4604cf5826716bf8
#
_entry.id   485686f9a57e2f3d4604cf5826716bf8
#
_cell.length_a   1.000
_cell.length_b   1.000
_cell.length_c   1.000
_cell.angle_alpha   90.00
_cell.angle_beta   90.00
_cell.angle_gamma   90.00
#
_symmetry.space_group_name_H-M   'P 1'
#
loop_
_entity.id
_entity.type
_entity.pdbx_description
1 polymer ?
#
loop_
_entity_poly.entity_id
_entity_poly.type
_entity_poly.pdbx_seq_one_letter_code
_entity_poly.pdbx_strand_id
1 'polypeptide(L)'
;MTEYYRDEDLDMRLGHDLTTTAADIVNTADAAEIADILFRFGEEKFARLIASRIVKERAEAPILRARRLANLVAAAVPDRYRHRRIHPATRTFQALRIAVNRELEQLEAALKEAVRVLKPGGRIGVITFHSLEDRIVKRFFRDKSKECTCPPEWPICQCGGKAELRLVTGKPVTASDEEVSLNPASRSAKLRVAEKPLQRVSAAKPGARRAKEDR
;
A
#
# COMPACT_ATOMS: atom_id res chain seq x y z
N MET A 1 2.01 10.18 13.91
CA MET A 1 2.46 11.55 14.16
C MET A 1 3.92 11.52 14.59
N THR A 2 4.70 12.01 13.85
CA THR A 2 6.12 12.43 13.65
C THR A 2 7.09 12.04 14.78
N GLU A 3 7.45 10.76 14.79
CA GLU A 3 8.49 10.15 15.63
C GLU A 3 9.86 10.84 15.51
N TYR A 4 10.11 11.53 14.40
CA TYR A 4 11.38 12.23 14.16
C TYR A 4 11.59 13.53 14.98
N TYR A 5 10.57 14.03 15.69
CA TYR A 5 10.73 15.15 16.64
C TYR A 5 11.24 14.68 18.00
N ARG A 6 11.04 13.39 18.32
CA ARG A 6 11.64 12.78 19.49
C ARG A 6 13.02 12.26 19.13
N ASP A 7 13.96 12.35 20.05
CA ASP A 7 15.30 11.80 19.85
C ASP A 7 15.31 10.33 20.23
N GLU A 8 14.59 9.53 19.44
CA GLU A 8 14.44 8.08 19.61
C GLU A 8 15.46 7.32 18.75
N ASP A 9 15.67 6.04 19.08
CA ASP A 9 16.47 5.15 18.25
C ASP A 9 15.83 4.96 16.88
N LEU A 10 16.66 4.84 15.86
CA LEU A 10 16.22 4.64 14.48
C LEU A 10 15.90 3.16 14.23
N ASP A 11 14.92 2.61 14.95
CA ASP A 11 14.55 1.21 14.88
C ASP A 11 13.47 0.95 13.80
N MET A 12 12.27 1.46 13.98
CA MET A 12 11.08 1.34 13.12
C MET A 12 10.49 -0.06 12.97
N ARG A 13 10.95 -1.07 13.70
CA ARG A 13 10.33 -2.41 13.70
C ARG A 13 8.99 -2.37 14.42
N LEU A 14 7.97 -2.98 13.83
CA LEU A 14 6.64 -3.17 14.43
C LEU A 14 6.43 -4.58 15.01
N GLY A 15 7.27 -5.54 14.61
CA GLY A 15 7.23 -6.93 15.06
C GLY A 15 8.52 -7.33 15.80
N HIS A 16 8.40 -8.24 16.77
CA HIS A 16 9.54 -8.75 17.56
C HIS A 16 10.42 -9.74 16.78
N ASP A 17 9.92 -10.30 15.71
CA ASP A 17 10.57 -11.26 14.81
C ASP A 17 11.44 -10.59 13.75
N LEU A 18 11.36 -9.27 13.61
CA LEU A 18 12.17 -8.52 12.67
C LEU A 18 13.57 -8.28 13.22
N THR A 19 14.59 -8.62 12.42
CA THR A 19 16.00 -8.48 12.80
C THR A 19 16.63 -7.20 12.27
N THR A 20 16.13 -6.65 11.16
CA THR A 20 16.70 -5.47 10.50
C THR A 20 15.97 -4.21 10.93
N THR A 21 16.73 -3.23 11.45
CA THR A 21 16.21 -1.91 11.82
C THR A 21 16.39 -0.90 10.69
N ALA A 22 15.74 0.27 10.81
CA ALA A 22 16.00 1.37 9.90
C ALA A 22 17.44 1.89 10.02
N ALA A 23 18.04 1.83 11.22
CA ALA A 23 19.46 2.14 11.42
C ALA A 23 20.36 1.18 10.63
N ASP A 24 20.05 -0.11 10.60
CA ASP A 24 20.83 -1.07 9.80
C ASP A 24 20.77 -0.70 8.32
N ILE A 25 19.58 -0.42 7.77
CA ILE A 25 19.43 -0.03 6.37
C ILE A 25 20.30 1.20 6.05
N VAL A 26 20.18 2.28 6.81
CA VAL A 26 20.89 3.53 6.50
C VAL A 26 22.39 3.42 6.70
N ASN A 27 22.87 2.52 7.59
CA ASN A 27 24.29 2.37 7.87
C ASN A 27 24.98 1.29 7.01
N THR A 28 24.25 0.33 6.43
CA THR A 28 24.87 -0.78 5.69
C THR A 28 24.52 -0.81 4.20
N ALA A 29 23.28 -0.46 3.80
CA ALA A 29 22.88 -0.49 2.39
C ALA A 29 23.69 0.50 1.53
N ASP A 30 23.92 0.19 0.26
CA ASP A 30 24.59 1.12 -0.64
C ASP A 30 23.69 2.30 -1.04
N ALA A 31 24.27 3.30 -1.72
CA ALA A 31 23.52 4.51 -2.11
C ALA A 31 22.41 4.22 -3.11
N ALA A 32 22.57 3.21 -3.97
CA ALA A 32 21.55 2.84 -4.96
C ALA A 32 20.38 2.12 -4.29
N GLU A 33 20.66 1.23 -3.34
CA GLU A 33 19.65 0.53 -2.53
C GLU A 33 18.84 1.50 -1.68
N ILE A 34 19.50 2.44 -0.98
CA ILE A 34 18.80 3.47 -0.21
C ILE A 34 17.93 4.34 -1.14
N ALA A 35 18.47 4.77 -2.29
CA ALA A 35 17.71 5.56 -3.23
C ALA A 35 16.48 4.81 -3.79
N ASP A 36 16.60 3.51 -4.08
CA ASP A 36 15.48 2.67 -4.52
C ASP A 36 14.39 2.57 -3.45
N ILE A 37 14.77 2.31 -2.20
CA ILE A 37 13.85 2.29 -1.05
C ILE A 37 13.10 3.62 -0.96
N LEU A 38 13.82 4.75 -0.95
CA LEU A 38 13.21 6.07 -0.83
C LEU A 38 12.31 6.43 -2.00
N PHE A 39 12.68 6.03 -3.20
CA PHE A 39 11.88 6.27 -4.41
C PHE A 39 10.63 5.40 -4.45
N ARG A 40 10.77 4.09 -4.24
CA ARG A 40 9.66 3.13 -4.37
C ARG A 40 8.65 3.26 -3.23
N PHE A 41 9.11 3.38 -2.00
CA PHE A 41 8.27 3.37 -0.81
C PHE A 41 7.94 4.75 -0.25
N GLY A 42 8.74 5.76 -0.57
CA GLY A 42 8.50 7.15 -0.17
C GLY A 42 7.93 8.03 -1.27
N GLU A 43 7.95 7.57 -2.54
CA GLU A 43 7.71 8.44 -3.71
C GLU A 43 8.56 9.72 -3.60
N GLU A 44 9.81 9.59 -3.07
CA GLU A 44 10.70 10.70 -2.78
C GLU A 44 11.45 11.17 -4.03
N LYS A 45 11.23 12.41 -4.41
CA LYS A 45 11.84 12.99 -5.63
C LYS A 45 13.35 13.19 -5.51
N PHE A 46 13.82 13.40 -4.29
CA PHE A 46 15.22 13.66 -3.98
C PHE A 46 15.94 12.39 -3.47
N ALA A 47 15.37 11.20 -3.74
CA ALA A 47 15.87 9.92 -3.23
C ALA A 47 17.39 9.75 -3.40
N ARG A 48 17.91 10.01 -4.60
CA ARG A 48 19.36 9.88 -4.89
C ARG A 48 20.20 10.87 -4.10
N LEU A 49 19.74 12.11 -3.96
CA LEU A 49 20.46 13.15 -3.24
C LEU A 49 20.51 12.82 -1.74
N ILE A 50 19.37 12.39 -1.19
CA ILE A 50 19.27 11.98 0.23
C ILE A 50 20.14 10.76 0.48
N ALA A 51 20.07 9.72 -0.38
CA ALA A 51 20.90 8.52 -0.26
C ALA A 51 22.40 8.83 -0.27
N SER A 52 22.87 9.65 -1.22
CA SER A 52 24.26 10.10 -1.28
C SER A 52 24.68 10.83 -0.01
N ARG A 53 23.80 11.67 0.54
CA ARG A 53 24.09 12.39 1.78
C ARG A 53 24.16 11.44 2.98
N ILE A 54 23.26 10.46 3.07
CA ILE A 54 23.28 9.42 4.12
C ILE A 54 24.63 8.67 4.09
N VAL A 55 25.03 8.18 2.90
CA VAL A 55 26.28 7.41 2.76
C VAL A 55 27.50 8.25 3.14
N LYS A 56 27.53 9.54 2.78
CA LYS A 56 28.61 10.44 3.18
C LYS A 56 28.66 10.63 4.69
N GLU A 57 27.53 10.94 5.33
CA GLU A 57 27.47 11.26 6.77
C GLU A 57 27.74 10.04 7.66
N ARG A 58 27.28 8.85 7.26
CA ARG A 58 27.56 7.63 8.02
C ARG A 58 29.03 7.24 8.04
N ALA A 59 29.82 7.66 7.03
CA ALA A 59 31.25 7.44 7.00
C ALA A 59 31.99 8.20 8.12
N GLU A 60 31.42 9.31 8.59
CA GLU A 60 31.97 10.08 9.72
C GLU A 60 31.53 9.48 11.07
N ALA A 61 30.25 9.13 11.20
CA ALA A 61 29.70 8.45 12.37
C ALA A 61 28.38 7.75 12.04
N PRO A 62 28.08 6.56 12.63
CA PRO A 62 26.83 5.85 12.41
C PRO A 62 25.59 6.71 12.71
N ILE A 63 24.54 6.55 11.89
CA ILE A 63 23.26 7.24 12.06
C ILE A 63 22.32 6.34 12.86
N LEU A 64 22.27 6.56 14.18
CA LEU A 64 21.51 5.71 15.11
C LEU A 64 20.23 6.39 15.63
N ARG A 65 20.10 7.71 15.44
CA ARG A 65 19.01 8.50 16.04
C ARG A 65 18.08 9.06 14.96
N ALA A 66 16.78 9.00 15.20
CA ALA A 66 15.75 9.49 14.30
C ALA A 66 15.94 10.99 13.97
N ARG A 67 16.19 11.81 15.00
CA ARG A 67 16.42 13.25 14.82
C ARG A 67 17.63 13.54 13.92
N ARG A 68 18.73 12.78 14.08
CA ARG A 68 19.92 12.97 13.22
C ARG A 68 19.58 12.71 11.76
N LEU A 69 18.87 11.60 11.45
CA LEU A 69 18.42 11.31 10.09
C LEU A 69 17.49 12.40 9.56
N ALA A 70 16.51 12.84 10.36
CA ALA A 70 15.57 13.89 9.94
C ALA A 70 16.27 15.19 9.57
N ASN A 71 17.23 15.64 10.38
CA ASN A 71 18.03 16.83 10.11
C ASN A 71 18.87 16.69 8.85
N LEU A 72 19.48 15.52 8.65
CA LEU A 72 20.27 15.20 7.47
C LEU A 72 19.42 15.26 6.20
N VAL A 73 18.24 14.68 6.22
CA VAL A 73 17.28 14.72 5.09
C VAL A 73 16.84 16.15 4.82
N ALA A 74 16.49 16.92 5.85
CA ALA A 74 16.08 18.31 5.70
C ALA A 74 17.22 19.17 5.10
N ALA A 75 18.47 18.94 5.49
CA ALA A 75 19.62 19.61 4.93
C ALA A 75 19.94 19.20 3.48
N ALA A 76 19.61 17.96 3.10
CA ALA A 76 19.85 17.46 1.75
C ALA A 76 18.88 18.02 0.69
N VAL A 77 17.62 18.34 1.06
CA VAL A 77 16.64 18.84 0.10
C VAL A 77 16.79 20.35 -0.14
N PRO A 78 16.45 20.85 -1.36
CA PRO A 78 16.51 22.29 -1.66
C PRO A 78 15.61 23.12 -0.72
N ASP A 79 16.04 24.33 -0.36
CA ASP A 79 15.36 25.22 0.61
C ASP A 79 13.87 25.40 0.36
N ARG A 80 13.46 25.59 -0.90
CA ARG A 80 12.05 25.74 -1.28
C ARG A 80 11.15 24.56 -0.88
N TYR A 81 11.73 23.42 -0.51
CA TYR A 81 11.02 22.22 -0.05
C TYR A 81 11.07 22.04 1.46
N ARG A 82 11.98 22.73 2.19
CA ARG A 82 12.15 22.63 3.64
C ARG A 82 10.98 23.23 4.41
N HIS A 83 10.40 24.31 3.89
CA HIS A 83 9.35 25.09 4.57
C HIS A 83 7.94 24.74 4.13
N ARG A 84 7.72 23.53 3.64
CA ARG A 84 6.39 23.03 3.29
C ARG A 84 5.63 22.57 4.54
N ARG A 85 4.30 22.52 4.43
CA ARG A 85 3.39 22.02 5.49
C ARG A 85 3.79 20.64 6.03
N ILE A 86 4.39 19.78 5.20
CA ILE A 86 4.85 18.43 5.55
C ILE A 86 6.37 18.47 5.67
N HIS A 87 6.91 17.97 6.78
CA HIS A 87 8.35 17.92 7.02
C HIS A 87 9.07 17.12 5.92
N PRO A 88 10.23 17.58 5.41
CA PRO A 88 10.94 16.91 4.32
C PRO A 88 11.25 15.43 4.58
N ALA A 89 11.56 15.06 5.82
CA ALA A 89 11.89 13.69 6.19
C ALA A 89 10.69 12.73 6.21
N THR A 90 9.44 13.22 6.17
CA THR A 90 8.24 12.36 6.28
C THR A 90 8.26 11.19 5.30
N ARG A 91 8.62 11.46 4.03
CA ARG A 91 8.67 10.42 2.98
C ARG A 91 9.82 9.44 3.19
N THR A 92 10.96 9.91 3.66
CA THR A 92 12.10 9.08 4.01
C THR A 92 11.75 8.12 5.13
N PHE A 93 11.13 8.62 6.21
CA PHE A 93 10.70 7.78 7.33
C PHE A 93 9.62 6.79 6.93
N GLN A 94 8.62 7.20 6.14
CA GLN A 94 7.64 6.28 5.57
C GLN A 94 8.30 5.18 4.75
N ALA A 95 9.26 5.52 3.89
CA ALA A 95 9.95 4.55 3.05
C ALA A 95 10.74 3.52 3.86
N LEU A 96 11.48 3.97 4.86
CA LEU A 96 12.24 3.08 5.74
C LEU A 96 11.32 2.18 6.55
N ARG A 97 10.21 2.70 7.11
CA ARG A 97 9.24 1.91 7.87
C ARG A 97 8.61 0.81 7.00
N ILE A 98 8.20 1.18 5.79
CA ILE A 98 7.66 0.20 4.83
C ILE A 98 8.69 -0.88 4.50
N ALA A 99 9.95 -0.51 4.28
CA ALA A 99 11.03 -1.45 3.97
C ALA A 99 11.33 -2.40 5.14
N VAL A 100 11.52 -1.85 6.35
CA VAL A 100 11.79 -2.62 7.57
C VAL A 100 10.69 -3.64 7.84
N ASN A 101 9.43 -3.20 7.74
CA ASN A 101 8.27 -4.03 8.11
C ASN A 101 7.67 -4.81 6.93
N ARG A 102 8.18 -4.64 5.70
CA ARG A 102 7.63 -5.27 4.50
C ARG A 102 6.12 -5.04 4.34
N GLU A 103 5.66 -3.82 4.70
CA GLU A 103 4.24 -3.49 4.88
C GLU A 103 3.40 -3.78 3.63
N LEU A 104 3.92 -3.45 2.44
CA LEU A 104 3.17 -3.63 1.18
C LEU A 104 3.02 -5.10 0.80
N GLU A 105 4.04 -5.92 1.04
CA GLU A 105 3.99 -7.38 0.79
C GLU A 105 3.00 -8.05 1.74
N GLN A 106 3.02 -7.66 3.02
CA GLN A 106 2.07 -8.15 4.01
C GLN A 106 0.64 -7.75 3.68
N LEU A 107 0.42 -6.51 3.22
CA LEU A 107 -0.88 -6.05 2.75
C LEU A 107 -1.41 -6.91 1.58
N GLU A 108 -0.57 -7.18 0.59
CA GLU A 108 -0.95 -8.03 -0.54
C GLU A 108 -1.30 -9.46 -0.11
N ALA A 109 -0.52 -10.03 0.80
CA ALA A 109 -0.80 -11.37 1.35
C ALA A 109 -2.11 -11.37 2.15
N ALA A 110 -2.31 -10.38 3.03
CA ALA A 110 -3.51 -10.25 3.84
C ALA A 110 -4.79 -10.09 2.98
N LEU A 111 -4.72 -9.31 1.90
CA LEU A 111 -5.85 -9.15 0.96
C LEU A 111 -6.25 -10.47 0.31
N LYS A 112 -5.28 -11.30 -0.11
CA LYS A 112 -5.54 -12.61 -0.71
C LYS A 112 -6.22 -13.54 0.28
N GLU A 113 -5.68 -13.62 1.50
CA GLU A 113 -6.25 -14.48 2.55
C GLU A 113 -7.63 -14.00 3.02
N ALA A 114 -7.83 -12.68 3.14
CA ALA A 114 -9.13 -12.12 3.52
C ALA A 114 -10.22 -12.53 2.51
N VAL A 115 -9.95 -12.46 1.20
CA VAL A 115 -10.92 -12.89 0.17
C VAL A 115 -11.15 -14.39 0.23
N ARG A 116 -10.13 -15.19 0.54
CA ARG A 116 -10.24 -16.65 0.67
C ARG A 116 -11.23 -17.04 1.77
N VAL A 117 -11.13 -16.42 2.94
CA VAL A 117 -11.95 -16.76 4.11
C VAL A 117 -13.31 -16.07 4.12
N LEU A 118 -13.51 -15.05 3.28
CA LEU A 118 -14.76 -14.29 3.21
C LEU A 118 -15.89 -15.19 2.71
N LYS A 119 -17.02 -15.23 3.43
CA LYS A 119 -18.22 -15.94 3.00
C LYS A 119 -18.94 -15.21 1.86
N PRO A 120 -19.70 -15.92 1.00
CA PRO A 120 -20.60 -15.28 0.04
C PRO A 120 -21.52 -14.25 0.73
N GLY A 121 -21.65 -13.06 0.15
CA GLY A 121 -22.36 -11.93 0.76
C GLY A 121 -21.54 -11.15 1.79
N GLY A 122 -20.38 -11.67 2.23
CA GLY A 122 -19.49 -10.99 3.16
C GLY A 122 -18.80 -9.78 2.52
N ARG A 123 -18.45 -8.79 3.33
CA ARG A 123 -17.77 -7.56 2.91
C ARG A 123 -16.38 -7.47 3.51
N ILE A 124 -15.45 -6.96 2.72
CA ILE A 124 -14.11 -6.58 3.14
C ILE A 124 -13.98 -5.06 3.01
N GLY A 125 -13.64 -4.40 4.12
CA GLY A 125 -13.31 -2.97 4.17
C GLY A 125 -11.83 -2.80 4.51
N VAL A 126 -11.12 -1.97 3.75
CA VAL A 126 -9.70 -1.68 4.00
C VAL A 126 -9.51 -0.18 4.11
N ILE A 127 -8.91 0.24 5.22
CA ILE A 127 -8.50 1.63 5.45
C ILE A 127 -7.01 1.73 5.16
N THR A 128 -6.63 2.69 4.33
CA THR A 128 -5.26 2.97 3.95
C THR A 128 -4.90 4.40 4.30
N PHE A 129 -3.64 4.68 4.64
CA PHE A 129 -3.19 5.99 5.08
C PHE A 129 -2.21 6.66 4.12
N HIS A 130 -1.71 5.95 3.11
CA HIS A 130 -0.84 6.52 2.08
C HIS A 130 -1.16 5.98 0.68
N SER A 131 -0.58 6.66 -0.34
CA SER A 131 -0.86 6.41 -1.76
C SER A 131 -0.53 4.99 -2.23
N LEU A 132 0.53 4.39 -1.71
CA LEU A 132 0.99 3.05 -2.12
C LEU A 132 0.01 1.98 -1.68
N GLU A 133 -0.41 2.00 -0.40
CA GLU A 133 -1.45 1.09 0.11
C GLU A 133 -2.75 1.23 -0.69
N ASP A 134 -3.25 2.46 -0.86
CA ASP A 134 -4.49 2.73 -1.61
C ASP A 134 -4.41 2.20 -3.05
N ARG A 135 -3.25 2.32 -3.68
CA ARG A 135 -2.99 1.81 -5.03
C ARG A 135 -3.06 0.29 -5.09
N ILE A 136 -2.48 -0.42 -4.10
CA ILE A 136 -2.54 -1.88 -3.99
C ILE A 136 -3.98 -2.33 -3.81
N VAL A 137 -4.70 -1.80 -2.80
CA VAL A 137 -6.09 -2.17 -2.51
C VAL A 137 -6.99 -1.89 -3.71
N LYS A 138 -6.86 -0.70 -4.33
CA LYS A 138 -7.62 -0.32 -5.52
C LYS A 138 -7.41 -1.31 -6.67
N ARG A 139 -6.15 -1.65 -6.96
CA ARG A 139 -5.81 -2.60 -8.04
C ARG A 139 -6.34 -3.99 -7.72
N PHE A 140 -6.09 -4.48 -6.52
CA PHE A 140 -6.53 -5.79 -6.08
C PHE A 140 -8.06 -5.94 -6.16
N PHE A 141 -8.83 -5.01 -5.60
CA PHE A 141 -10.29 -5.06 -5.66
C PHE A 141 -10.81 -4.99 -7.10
N ARG A 142 -10.22 -4.11 -7.93
CA ARG A 142 -10.58 -3.99 -9.35
C ARG A 142 -10.29 -5.28 -10.11
N ASP A 143 -9.13 -5.90 -9.90
CA ASP A 143 -8.75 -7.10 -10.63
C ASP A 143 -9.60 -8.29 -10.21
N LYS A 144 -9.93 -8.43 -8.92
CA LYS A 144 -10.86 -9.43 -8.39
C LYS A 144 -12.32 -9.19 -8.77
N SER A 145 -12.68 -7.99 -9.23
CA SER A 145 -14.04 -7.67 -9.69
C SER A 145 -14.26 -7.84 -11.18
N LYS A 146 -13.23 -8.21 -11.94
CA LYS A 146 -13.37 -8.51 -13.37
C LYS A 146 -14.03 -9.88 -13.57
N GLU A 147 -15.02 -9.92 -14.45
CA GLU A 147 -15.66 -11.17 -14.86
C GLU A 147 -14.77 -11.98 -15.83
N CYS A 148 -13.89 -11.30 -16.56
CA CYS A 148 -12.97 -11.92 -17.51
C CYS A 148 -11.55 -11.42 -17.30
N THR A 149 -10.59 -12.35 -17.24
CA THR A 149 -9.15 -12.09 -17.14
C THR A 149 -8.37 -12.50 -18.39
N CYS A 150 -9.07 -12.93 -19.45
CA CYS A 150 -8.46 -13.27 -20.73
C CYS A 150 -7.84 -12.03 -21.39
N PRO A 151 -6.79 -12.20 -22.20
CA PRO A 151 -6.28 -11.14 -23.06
C PRO A 151 -7.40 -10.58 -23.95
N PRO A 152 -7.45 -9.25 -24.17
CA PRO A 152 -8.49 -8.61 -25.00
C PRO A 152 -8.54 -9.13 -26.43
N GLU A 153 -7.42 -9.66 -26.94
CA GLU A 153 -7.28 -10.20 -28.31
C GLU A 153 -7.95 -11.55 -28.51
N TRP A 154 -8.35 -12.23 -27.44
CA TRP A 154 -9.01 -13.53 -27.56
C TRP A 154 -10.47 -13.38 -27.94
N PRO A 155 -10.94 -13.99 -29.05
CA PRO A 155 -12.31 -13.85 -29.51
C PRO A 155 -13.34 -14.55 -28.62
N ILE A 156 -12.89 -15.53 -27.83
CA ILE A 156 -13.76 -16.28 -26.92
C ILE A 156 -13.12 -16.37 -25.55
N CYS A 157 -13.88 -16.03 -24.52
CA CYS A 157 -13.43 -16.14 -23.14
C CYS A 157 -13.20 -17.60 -22.74
N GLN A 158 -11.97 -17.93 -22.32
CA GLN A 158 -11.59 -19.29 -21.86
C GLN A 158 -11.37 -19.38 -20.35
N CYS A 159 -11.38 -18.22 -19.62
CA CYS A 159 -11.13 -18.22 -18.18
C CYS A 159 -12.34 -18.69 -17.33
N GLY A 160 -13.50 -18.90 -17.95
CA GLY A 160 -14.73 -19.24 -17.25
C GLY A 160 -15.18 -18.14 -16.25
N GLY A 161 -14.75 -16.92 -16.50
CA GLY A 161 -14.65 -15.80 -15.58
C GLY A 161 -15.85 -15.60 -14.67
N LYS A 162 -15.57 -15.68 -13.37
CA LYS A 162 -16.49 -15.24 -12.32
C LYS A 162 -15.74 -14.22 -11.48
N ALA A 163 -16.30 -13.02 -11.36
CA ALA A 163 -15.77 -12.03 -10.42
C ALA A 163 -15.79 -12.60 -9.01
N GLU A 164 -14.63 -12.58 -8.34
CA GLU A 164 -14.51 -13.01 -6.95
C GLU A 164 -15.06 -11.96 -5.98
N LEU A 165 -15.02 -10.68 -6.38
CA LEU A 165 -15.51 -9.55 -5.61
C LEU A 165 -16.42 -8.66 -6.47
N ARG A 166 -17.30 -7.91 -5.80
CA ARG A 166 -18.06 -6.79 -6.35
C ARG A 166 -17.65 -5.52 -5.60
N LEU A 167 -17.30 -4.46 -6.30
CA LEU A 167 -16.96 -3.18 -5.67
C LEU A 167 -18.22 -2.59 -5.02
N VAL A 168 -18.14 -2.27 -3.73
CA VAL A 168 -19.18 -1.53 -3.00
C VAL A 168 -18.90 -0.03 -3.10
N THR A 169 -17.61 0.36 -2.98
CA THR A 169 -17.19 1.75 -3.17
C THR A 169 -16.48 1.92 -4.50
N GLY A 170 -16.99 2.72 -5.41
CA GLY A 170 -16.31 3.06 -6.68
C GLY A 170 -15.14 4.03 -6.46
N LYS A 171 -15.31 5.00 -5.56
CA LYS A 171 -14.27 5.91 -5.07
C LYS A 171 -13.98 5.60 -3.60
N PRO A 172 -12.78 5.91 -3.08
CA PRO A 172 -12.53 5.75 -1.66
C PRO A 172 -13.41 6.71 -0.86
N VAL A 173 -13.88 6.26 0.29
CA VAL A 173 -14.49 7.14 1.30
C VAL A 173 -13.37 7.75 2.11
N THR A 174 -13.39 9.06 2.27
CA THR A 174 -12.41 9.84 3.04
C THR A 174 -13.07 10.43 4.28
N ALA A 175 -12.27 10.76 5.29
CA ALA A 175 -12.74 11.44 6.48
C ALA A 175 -13.39 12.79 6.14
N SER A 176 -14.45 13.17 6.87
CA SER A 176 -15.04 14.49 6.79
C SER A 176 -14.15 15.54 7.47
N ASP A 177 -14.39 16.83 7.17
CA ASP A 177 -13.66 17.91 7.82
C ASP A 177 -13.86 17.91 9.34
N GLU A 178 -15.05 17.54 9.81
CA GLU A 178 -15.36 17.37 11.23
C GLU A 178 -14.52 16.25 11.86
N GLU A 179 -14.47 15.07 11.22
CA GLU A 179 -13.64 13.95 11.67
C GLU A 179 -12.15 14.32 11.69
N VAL A 180 -11.66 15.02 10.67
CA VAL A 180 -10.26 15.47 10.61
C VAL A 180 -9.96 16.49 11.71
N SER A 181 -10.93 17.33 12.09
CA SER A 181 -10.80 18.29 13.19
C SER A 181 -10.67 17.58 14.54
N LEU A 182 -11.50 16.55 14.78
CA LEU A 182 -11.48 15.75 16.02
C LEU A 182 -10.30 14.78 16.06
N ASN A 183 -9.95 14.19 14.92
CA ASN A 183 -8.86 13.23 14.76
C ASN A 183 -7.98 13.58 13.55
N PRO A 184 -6.96 14.43 13.71
CA PRO A 184 -6.08 14.83 12.60
C PRO A 184 -5.37 13.67 11.90
N ALA A 185 -5.24 12.50 12.53
CA ALA A 185 -4.65 11.31 11.93
C ALA A 185 -5.52 10.72 10.80
N SER A 186 -6.83 10.96 10.83
CA SER A 186 -7.78 10.50 9.81
C SER A 186 -7.65 11.23 8.46
N ARG A 187 -6.98 12.38 8.41
CA ARG A 187 -6.84 13.24 7.20
C ARG A 187 -6.43 12.49 5.94
N SER A 188 -5.56 11.49 6.07
CA SER A 188 -5.04 10.72 4.93
C SER A 188 -5.75 9.38 4.75
N ALA A 189 -6.69 9.03 5.62
CA ALA A 189 -7.42 7.78 5.61
C ALA A 189 -8.29 7.67 4.35
N LYS A 190 -8.30 6.48 3.75
CA LYS A 190 -9.13 6.12 2.60
C LYS A 190 -9.72 4.74 2.82
N LEU A 191 -11.03 4.67 2.95
CA LEU A 191 -11.75 3.40 3.06
C LEU A 191 -12.19 2.92 1.67
N ARG A 192 -11.86 1.68 1.34
CA ARG A 192 -12.42 0.96 0.19
C ARG A 192 -13.14 -0.29 0.66
N VAL A 193 -14.29 -0.56 0.06
CA VAL A 193 -15.14 -1.71 0.40
C VAL A 193 -15.45 -2.52 -0.85
N ALA A 194 -15.30 -3.84 -0.72
CA ALA A 194 -15.75 -4.81 -1.71
C ALA A 194 -16.56 -5.92 -1.02
N GLU A 195 -17.37 -6.64 -1.78
CA GLU A 195 -18.25 -7.69 -1.31
C GLU A 195 -18.00 -8.96 -2.12
N LYS A 196 -17.97 -10.12 -1.47
CA LYS A 196 -17.97 -11.41 -2.16
C LYS A 196 -19.37 -11.69 -2.69
N PRO A 197 -19.60 -11.82 -4.01
CA PRO A 197 -20.93 -12.05 -4.55
C PRO A 197 -21.57 -13.29 -3.94
N LEU A 198 -22.90 -13.23 -3.73
CA LEU A 198 -23.66 -14.44 -3.45
C LEU A 198 -23.51 -15.38 -4.67
N GLN A 199 -23.16 -16.63 -4.43
CA GLN A 199 -23.19 -17.62 -5.50
C GLN A 199 -24.64 -17.67 -6.02
N ARG A 200 -24.88 -17.19 -7.25
CA ARG A 200 -26.16 -17.48 -7.90
C ARG A 200 -26.20 -19.01 -8.07
N VAL A 201 -27.10 -19.65 -7.34
CA VAL A 201 -27.51 -21.01 -7.68
C VAL A 201 -27.96 -20.90 -9.13
N SER A 202 -27.18 -21.47 -10.06
CA SER A 202 -27.62 -21.53 -11.45
C SER A 202 -28.88 -22.36 -11.45
N ALA A 203 -30.03 -21.73 -11.56
CA ALA A 203 -31.24 -22.43 -11.91
C ALA A 203 -30.94 -23.16 -13.23
N ALA A 204 -30.87 -24.48 -13.18
CA ALA A 204 -30.73 -25.30 -14.35
C ALA A 204 -31.81 -24.87 -15.32
N LYS A 205 -31.43 -24.38 -16.50
CA LYS A 205 -32.42 -24.09 -17.58
C LYS A 205 -33.18 -25.38 -17.79
N PRO A 206 -34.48 -25.40 -17.59
CA PRO A 206 -35.28 -26.60 -17.92
C PRO A 206 -35.05 -26.88 -19.41
N GLY A 207 -34.54 -28.09 -19.70
CA GLY A 207 -34.24 -28.54 -21.05
C GLY A 207 -35.48 -28.42 -21.89
N ALA A 208 -35.44 -27.60 -22.92
CA ALA A 208 -36.43 -27.61 -24.00
C ALA A 208 -36.27 -28.91 -24.77
N ARG A 209 -36.99 -29.94 -24.35
CA ARG A 209 -37.31 -31.10 -25.22
C ARG A 209 -38.20 -30.60 -26.33
N ARG A 210 -37.65 -30.35 -27.52
CA ARG A 210 -38.44 -30.32 -28.73
C ARG A 210 -38.73 -31.78 -29.13
N ALA A 211 -39.93 -32.20 -28.88
CA ALA A 211 -40.48 -33.33 -29.56
C ALA A 211 -40.54 -33.02 -31.05
N LYS A 212 -39.89 -33.79 -31.87
CA LYS A 212 -40.22 -33.92 -33.30
C LYS A 212 -41.40 -34.90 -33.36
N GLU A 213 -42.55 -34.39 -33.69
CA GLU A 213 -43.65 -35.20 -34.23
C GLU A 213 -43.43 -35.31 -35.72
N ASP A 214 -43.36 -36.59 -36.15
CA ASP A 214 -43.42 -36.99 -37.54
C ASP A 214 -44.82 -36.72 -38.13
N ARG A 215 -44.83 -36.16 -39.34
CA ARG A 215 -45.74 -36.52 -40.42
C ARG A 215 -45.13 -36.18 -41.76
#